data_453de9e6e9b1baa2176b92de1562f2d4
#
_entry.id   453de9e6e9b1baa2176b92de1562f2d4
#
_cell.length_a   1.000
_cell.length_b   1.000
_cell.length_c   1.000
_cell.angle_alpha   90.00
_cell.angle_beta   90.00
_cell.angle_gamma   90.00
#
_symmetry.space_group_name_H-M   'P 1'
#
loop_
_entity.id
_entity.type
_entity.pdbx_description
1 polymer ?
#
loop_
_entity_poly.entity_id
_entity_poly.type
_entity_poly.pdbx_seq_one_letter_code
_entity_poly.pdbx_strand_id
1 'polypeptide(L)'
;MKKARIALGVLTLLTGAFALRAQDKVKSEAKVPPATLKVQVTITETEGEKKLVNLPYTFYMRAGEGGLASPWTKVRMGSRVPVYIGKDGGMQYIDVGTNIDARGFAEEDGRFDLSLNLERSWVEGDVAVPVDRPLAQSGDGHSGQFREPVIRQFKTELALAMKDGQTMQSTVATDPLSGKVLAINVTMNVVK
;
A
#
# COMPACT_ATOMS: atom_id res chain seq x y z
N MET A 1 -0.10 48.28 -92.86
CA MET A 1 -1.44 48.57 -92.31
C MET A 1 -1.72 47.69 -91.13
N LYS A 2 -2.27 48.28 -90.05
CA LYS A 2 -2.82 47.64 -88.81
C LYS A 2 -1.81 47.39 -87.71
N LYS A 3 -1.58 48.32 -86.85
CA LYS A 3 -2.20 48.70 -85.57
C LYS A 3 -1.82 47.76 -84.45
N ALA A 4 -0.82 48.23 -83.64
CA ALA A 4 -0.48 47.76 -82.31
C ALA A 4 -1.64 48.00 -81.32
N ARG A 5 -1.80 47.05 -80.39
CA ARG A 5 -2.55 47.32 -79.17
C ARG A 5 -1.72 46.79 -77.99
N ILE A 6 -1.28 47.72 -77.22
CA ILE A 6 -0.61 47.54 -75.93
C ILE A 6 -1.68 47.10 -74.93
N ALA A 7 -1.47 45.99 -74.29
CA ALA A 7 -2.26 45.54 -73.13
C ALA A 7 -1.42 45.74 -71.87
N LEU A 8 -1.86 46.66 -71.04
CA LEU A 8 -1.32 47.04 -69.76
C LEU A 8 -1.74 45.97 -68.74
N GLY A 9 -0.80 45.12 -68.30
CA GLY A 9 -1.04 44.16 -67.25
C GLY A 9 -0.90 44.82 -65.89
N VAL A 10 -1.97 44.87 -65.13
CA VAL A 10 -1.99 45.33 -63.73
C VAL A 10 -1.44 44.22 -62.86
N LEU A 11 -0.27 44.45 -62.26
CA LEU A 11 0.36 43.59 -61.26
C LEU A 11 -0.30 43.92 -59.93
N THR A 12 -1.24 43.08 -59.49
CA THR A 12 -1.82 43.10 -58.11
C THR A 12 -0.85 42.45 -57.13
N LEU A 13 -0.24 43.26 -56.26
CA LEU A 13 0.51 42.80 -55.09
C LEU A 13 -0.50 42.22 -54.09
N LEU A 14 -0.51 40.90 -53.94
CA LEU A 14 -1.15 40.21 -52.82
C LEU A 14 -0.22 40.33 -51.58
N THR A 15 -0.52 41.31 -50.74
CA THR A 15 0.05 41.37 -49.38
C THR A 15 -0.54 40.23 -48.54
N GLY A 16 0.19 39.12 -48.43
CA GLY A 16 -0.13 38.04 -47.51
C GLY A 16 0.01 38.52 -46.06
N ALA A 17 -1.12 38.70 -45.38
CA ALA A 17 -1.15 38.89 -43.93
C ALA A 17 -0.69 37.60 -43.25
N PHE A 18 0.55 37.59 -42.77
CA PHE A 18 0.99 36.58 -41.82
C PHE A 18 0.18 36.78 -40.55
N ALA A 19 -0.86 35.96 -40.36
CA ALA A 19 -1.50 35.80 -39.07
C ALA A 19 -0.45 35.19 -38.11
N LEU A 20 0.09 36.04 -37.24
CA LEU A 20 0.77 35.55 -36.01
C LEU A 20 -0.25 34.72 -35.25
N ARG A 21 -0.17 33.40 -35.38
CA ARG A 21 -0.78 32.49 -34.43
C ARG A 21 -0.13 32.83 -33.10
N ALA A 22 -0.91 33.45 -32.21
CA ALA A 22 -0.60 33.47 -30.79
C ALA A 22 -0.35 32.02 -30.38
N GLN A 23 0.90 31.69 -30.04
CA GLN A 23 1.20 30.47 -29.29
C GLN A 23 0.43 30.61 -27.99
N ASP A 24 -0.68 29.87 -27.89
CA ASP A 24 -1.25 29.56 -26.59
C ASP A 24 -0.10 29.05 -25.70
N LYS A 25 0.29 29.91 -24.77
CA LYS A 25 1.16 29.47 -23.67
C LYS A 25 0.45 28.28 -23.07
N VAL A 26 0.92 27.07 -23.41
CA VAL A 26 0.65 25.87 -22.64
C VAL A 26 0.93 26.26 -21.19
N LYS A 27 -0.14 26.41 -20.42
CA LYS A 27 -0.10 26.72 -19.02
C LYS A 27 0.77 25.61 -18.44
N SER A 28 2.02 25.93 -18.15
CA SER A 28 2.93 25.00 -17.48
C SER A 28 2.21 24.62 -16.20
N GLU A 29 1.66 23.41 -16.18
CA GLU A 29 1.07 22.82 -14.98
C GLU A 29 2.13 22.99 -13.91
N ALA A 30 1.77 23.74 -12.87
CA ALA A 30 2.67 24.00 -11.74
C ALA A 30 3.00 22.64 -11.12
N LYS A 31 4.18 22.13 -11.44
CA LYS A 31 4.66 20.85 -10.97
C LYS A 31 4.69 20.91 -9.44
N VAL A 32 3.76 20.21 -8.78
CA VAL A 32 3.73 20.15 -7.33
C VAL A 32 5.06 19.54 -6.86
N PRO A 33 5.85 20.24 -6.02
CA PRO A 33 7.14 19.72 -5.61
C PRO A 33 6.98 18.40 -4.83
N PRO A 34 7.94 17.48 -4.94
CA PRO A 34 7.88 16.21 -4.25
C PRO A 34 7.78 16.43 -2.74
N ALA A 35 6.69 15.96 -2.15
CA ALA A 35 6.46 16.05 -0.72
C ALA A 35 6.94 14.78 -0.01
N THR A 36 7.56 14.95 1.16
CA THR A 36 7.82 13.83 2.06
C THR A 36 6.62 13.67 3.00
N LEU A 37 6.07 12.47 3.07
CA LEU A 37 4.94 12.14 3.92
C LEU A 37 5.41 11.29 5.09
N LYS A 38 4.99 11.65 6.30
CA LYS A 38 5.05 10.81 7.48
C LYS A 38 3.72 10.08 7.58
N VAL A 39 3.74 8.77 7.41
CA VAL A 39 2.55 7.92 7.50
C VAL A 39 2.63 7.07 8.75
N GLN A 40 1.55 7.06 9.52
CA GLN A 40 1.39 6.20 10.68
C GLN A 40 0.19 5.27 10.45
N VAL A 41 0.45 3.98 10.43
CA VAL A 41 -0.57 2.93 10.35
C VAL A 41 -0.68 2.29 11.72
N THR A 42 -1.87 2.31 12.32
CA THR A 42 -2.13 1.66 13.61
C THR A 42 -3.13 0.54 13.42
N ILE A 43 -2.71 -0.68 13.71
CA ILE A 43 -3.57 -1.86 13.69
C ILE A 43 -4.09 -2.07 15.11
N THR A 44 -5.41 -2.11 15.26
CA THR A 44 -6.06 -2.39 16.55
C THR A 44 -6.93 -3.62 16.44
N GLU A 45 -6.92 -4.44 17.47
CA GLU A 45 -7.80 -5.60 17.62
C GLU A 45 -8.60 -5.42 18.90
N THR A 46 -9.93 -5.57 18.81
CA THR A 46 -10.85 -5.41 19.93
C THR A 46 -11.77 -6.62 20.05
N GLU A 47 -12.17 -6.92 21.29
CA GLU A 47 -13.19 -7.91 21.63
C GLU A 47 -14.26 -7.19 22.44
N GLY A 48 -15.40 -6.91 21.82
CA GLY A 48 -16.38 -5.97 22.34
C GLY A 48 -15.73 -4.59 22.55
N GLU A 49 -15.80 -4.06 23.79
CA GLU A 49 -15.17 -2.77 24.14
C GLU A 49 -13.69 -2.89 24.53
N LYS A 50 -13.19 -4.10 24.74
CA LYS A 50 -11.81 -4.33 25.18
C LYS A 50 -10.85 -4.30 24.03
N LYS A 51 -9.84 -3.41 24.11
CA LYS A 51 -8.72 -3.36 23.19
C LYS A 51 -7.69 -4.42 23.57
N LEU A 52 -7.44 -5.38 22.67
CA LEU A 52 -6.49 -6.48 22.89
C LEU A 52 -5.12 -6.16 22.32
N VAL A 53 -5.09 -5.54 21.13
CA VAL A 53 -3.86 -5.26 20.39
C VAL A 53 -3.86 -3.81 19.92
N ASN A 54 -2.67 -3.19 19.94
CA ASN A 54 -2.44 -1.85 19.39
C ASN A 54 -1.01 -1.78 18.85
N LEU A 55 -0.88 -1.84 17.53
CA LEU A 55 0.40 -1.89 16.83
C LEU A 55 0.57 -0.67 15.93
N PRO A 56 1.27 0.38 16.39
CA PRO A 56 1.60 1.53 15.55
C PRO A 56 2.86 1.25 14.71
N TYR A 57 2.77 1.56 13.42
CA TYR A 57 3.89 1.56 12.48
C TYR A 57 4.04 2.96 11.90
N THR A 58 5.21 3.56 12.03
CA THR A 58 5.50 4.89 11.49
C THR A 58 6.62 4.78 10.47
N PHE A 59 6.40 5.33 9.29
CA PHE A 59 7.40 5.38 8.22
C PHE A 59 7.29 6.66 7.40
N TYR A 60 8.32 6.93 6.62
CA TYR A 60 8.39 8.08 5.73
C TYR A 60 8.39 7.59 4.29
N MET A 61 7.67 8.30 3.42
CA MET A 61 7.63 8.03 1.99
C MET A 61 7.61 9.34 1.21
N ARG A 62 8.03 9.30 -0.06
CA ARG A 62 7.88 10.44 -0.96
C ARG A 62 6.55 10.31 -1.69
N ALA A 63 5.84 11.40 -1.86
CA ALA A 63 4.73 11.44 -2.80
C ALA A 63 5.27 11.49 -4.24
N GLY A 64 4.62 10.78 -5.16
CA GLY A 64 4.86 10.93 -6.59
C GLY A 64 4.33 12.27 -7.11
N GLU A 65 4.69 12.63 -8.33
CA GLU A 65 4.34 13.90 -8.98
C GLU A 65 3.61 13.65 -10.29
N GLY A 66 2.77 14.61 -10.70
CA GLY A 66 2.14 14.61 -12.02
C GLY A 66 1.26 13.39 -12.29
N GLY A 67 0.52 12.93 -11.28
CA GLY A 67 -0.35 11.74 -11.37
C GLY A 67 0.38 10.40 -11.37
N LEU A 68 1.71 10.41 -11.18
CA LEU A 68 2.51 9.19 -11.07
C LEU A 68 2.75 8.84 -9.62
N ALA A 69 2.43 7.60 -9.23
CA ALA A 69 2.71 7.11 -7.89
C ALA A 69 4.22 6.99 -7.62
N SER A 70 4.62 7.24 -6.36
CA SER A 70 5.99 7.01 -5.91
C SER A 70 6.37 5.52 -5.99
N PRO A 71 7.67 5.19 -5.93
CA PRO A 71 8.10 3.83 -5.65
C PRO A 71 7.52 3.31 -4.33
N TRP A 72 7.34 1.99 -4.23
CA TRP A 72 6.85 1.36 -3.02
C TRP A 72 7.82 1.54 -1.86
N THR A 73 7.32 2.08 -0.74
CA THR A 73 7.97 2.04 0.56
C THR A 73 7.52 0.77 1.26
N LYS A 74 8.46 -0.02 1.78
CA LYS A 74 8.18 -1.34 2.36
C LYS A 74 8.61 -1.39 3.81
N VAL A 75 7.69 -1.76 4.69
CA VAL A 75 7.96 -2.04 6.10
C VAL A 75 7.75 -3.54 6.34
N ARG A 76 8.73 -4.17 6.98
CA ARG A 76 8.72 -5.59 7.29
C ARG A 76 9.09 -5.77 8.74
N MET A 77 8.23 -6.46 9.50
CA MET A 77 8.48 -6.80 10.89
C MET A 77 7.93 -8.19 11.16
N GLY A 78 8.77 -9.12 11.57
CA GLY A 78 8.33 -10.48 11.77
C GLY A 78 9.30 -11.34 12.54
N SER A 79 8.86 -12.55 12.85
CA SER A 79 9.59 -13.63 13.50
C SER A 79 9.36 -14.93 12.75
N ARG A 80 10.24 -15.88 12.93
CA ARG A 80 10.10 -17.24 12.40
C ARG A 80 9.58 -18.17 13.47
N VAL A 81 8.49 -18.86 13.15
CA VAL A 81 7.87 -19.85 14.04
C VAL A 81 8.17 -21.24 13.50
N PRO A 82 8.78 -22.12 14.31
CA PRO A 82 9.02 -23.50 13.90
C PRO A 82 7.70 -24.27 13.90
N VAL A 83 7.46 -25.04 12.84
CA VAL A 83 6.36 -26.00 12.72
C VAL A 83 6.93 -27.35 12.28
N TYR A 84 6.36 -28.44 12.78
CA TYR A 84 6.80 -29.76 12.38
C TYR A 84 6.03 -30.22 11.15
N ILE A 85 6.75 -30.79 10.17
CA ILE A 85 6.16 -31.32 8.96
C ILE A 85 6.37 -32.82 8.91
N GLY A 86 5.25 -33.57 8.98
CA GLY A 86 5.17 -34.97 8.64
C GLY A 86 5.79 -35.95 9.63
N LYS A 87 5.71 -37.22 9.26
CA LYS A 87 6.11 -38.37 10.08
C LYS A 87 7.61 -38.48 10.35
N ASP A 88 8.43 -37.82 9.53
CA ASP A 88 9.89 -37.92 9.59
C ASP A 88 10.55 -36.89 10.51
N GLY A 89 9.75 -36.07 11.20
CA GLY A 89 10.24 -35.10 12.17
C GLY A 89 10.98 -33.93 11.59
N GLY A 90 10.72 -33.60 10.31
CA GLY A 90 11.22 -32.39 9.65
C GLY A 90 10.67 -31.14 10.33
N MET A 91 11.51 -30.10 10.48
CA MET A 91 11.10 -28.80 10.99
C MET A 91 11.10 -27.78 9.85
N GLN A 92 10.00 -27.05 9.69
CA GLN A 92 9.90 -25.91 8.78
C GLN A 92 9.71 -24.65 9.60
N TYR A 93 10.19 -23.52 9.08
CA TYR A 93 9.97 -22.23 9.68
C TYR A 93 8.97 -21.43 8.84
N ILE A 94 7.95 -20.90 9.49
CA ILE A 94 6.96 -20.03 8.88
C ILE A 94 7.18 -18.61 9.37
N ASP A 95 7.25 -17.65 8.45
CA ASP A 95 7.38 -16.23 8.79
C ASP A 95 6.01 -15.68 9.25
N VAL A 96 5.98 -15.10 10.45
CA VAL A 96 4.83 -14.39 11.01
C VAL A 96 5.21 -12.96 11.33
N GLY A 97 4.27 -12.03 11.14
CA GLY A 97 4.53 -10.61 11.39
C GLY A 97 3.65 -9.68 10.60
N THR A 98 4.13 -8.46 10.35
CA THR A 98 3.42 -7.43 9.62
C THR A 98 4.25 -6.93 8.45
N ASN A 99 3.64 -6.94 7.27
CA ASN A 99 4.16 -6.39 6.03
C ASN A 99 3.27 -5.22 5.62
N ILE A 100 3.87 -4.05 5.38
CA ILE A 100 3.17 -2.88 4.87
C ILE A 100 3.92 -2.41 3.64
N ASP A 101 3.24 -2.34 2.50
CA ASP A 101 3.71 -1.70 1.29
C ASP A 101 2.87 -0.45 1.04
N ALA A 102 3.53 0.69 0.89
CA ALA A 102 2.90 1.99 0.73
C ALA A 102 3.45 2.73 -0.47
N ARG A 103 2.58 3.37 -1.23
CA ARG A 103 2.93 4.35 -2.26
C ARG A 103 1.84 5.39 -2.37
N GLY A 104 2.14 6.51 -2.99
CA GLY A 104 1.14 7.55 -3.21
C GLY A 104 1.63 8.64 -4.14
N PHE A 105 0.75 9.57 -4.46
CA PHE A 105 1.04 10.74 -5.24
C PHE A 105 0.26 11.96 -4.72
N ALA A 106 0.76 13.15 -5.04
CA ALA A 106 0.12 14.40 -4.70
C ALA A 106 -0.89 14.78 -5.79
N GLU A 107 -2.10 15.16 -5.36
CA GLU A 107 -3.14 15.71 -6.21
C GLU A 107 -3.00 17.24 -6.31
N GLU A 108 -3.52 17.83 -7.37
CA GLU A 108 -3.46 19.28 -7.61
C GLU A 108 -4.22 20.09 -6.55
N ASP A 109 -5.24 19.50 -5.92
CA ASP A 109 -6.07 20.14 -4.90
C ASP A 109 -5.46 20.05 -3.47
N GLY A 110 -4.21 19.59 -3.34
CA GLY A 110 -3.49 19.46 -2.07
C GLY A 110 -3.85 18.21 -1.28
N ARG A 111 -4.58 17.27 -1.87
CA ARG A 111 -4.76 15.92 -1.33
C ARG A 111 -3.61 15.01 -1.75
N PHE A 112 -3.53 13.88 -1.10
CA PHE A 112 -2.59 12.81 -1.40
C PHE A 112 -3.37 11.50 -1.51
N ASP A 113 -3.23 10.83 -2.65
CA ASP A 113 -3.75 9.50 -2.82
C ASP A 113 -2.72 8.48 -2.37
N LEU A 114 -3.07 7.69 -1.36
CA LEU A 114 -2.24 6.65 -0.78
C LEU A 114 -2.80 5.27 -1.13
N SER A 115 -1.94 4.39 -1.61
CA SER A 115 -2.21 2.95 -1.75
C SER A 115 -1.41 2.21 -0.69
N LEU A 116 -2.09 1.43 0.13
CA LEU A 116 -1.51 0.65 1.21
C LEU A 116 -1.89 -0.82 1.03
N ASN A 117 -0.91 -1.70 0.92
CA ASN A 117 -1.10 -3.15 1.02
C ASN A 117 -0.58 -3.58 2.38
N LEU A 118 -1.44 -4.17 3.18
CA LEU A 118 -1.13 -4.62 4.53
C LEU A 118 -1.40 -6.11 4.66
N GLU A 119 -0.41 -6.82 5.13
CA GLU A 119 -0.49 -8.22 5.49
C GLU A 119 0.02 -8.40 6.92
N ARG A 120 -0.76 -9.09 7.75
CA ARG A 120 -0.38 -9.45 9.11
C ARG A 120 -0.64 -10.93 9.33
N SER A 121 0.34 -11.62 9.90
CA SER A 121 0.21 -12.99 10.40
C SER A 121 0.70 -13.06 11.85
N TRP A 122 0.06 -13.92 12.65
CA TRP A 122 0.41 -14.10 14.06
C TRP A 122 0.05 -15.51 14.53
N VAL A 123 0.62 -15.90 15.67
CA VAL A 123 0.25 -17.14 16.35
C VAL A 123 -0.94 -16.85 17.27
N GLU A 124 -2.07 -17.54 17.06
CA GLU A 124 -3.29 -17.39 17.87
C GLU A 124 -3.36 -18.44 19.02
N GLY A 125 -2.41 -19.31 19.10
CA GLY A 125 -2.39 -20.39 20.06
C GLY A 125 -1.75 -21.63 19.46
N ASP A 126 -2.02 -22.78 20.06
CA ASP A 126 -1.51 -24.06 19.59
C ASP A 126 -2.59 -25.15 19.69
N VAL A 127 -2.45 -26.18 18.89
CA VAL A 127 -3.30 -27.38 18.91
C VAL A 127 -2.46 -28.61 19.22
N ALA A 128 -3.00 -29.52 20.03
CA ALA A 128 -2.35 -30.81 20.30
C ALA A 128 -2.52 -31.72 19.07
N VAL A 129 -1.40 -32.15 18.51
CA VAL A 129 -1.38 -33.07 17.38
C VAL A 129 -1.02 -34.47 17.94
N PRO A 130 -1.87 -35.49 17.70
CA PRO A 130 -1.55 -36.85 18.04
C PRO A 130 -0.32 -37.34 17.25
N VAL A 131 0.69 -37.79 17.91
CA VAL A 131 1.84 -38.42 17.24
C VAL A 131 1.59 -39.93 17.19
N ASP A 132 1.25 -40.47 16.04
CA ASP A 132 1.18 -41.91 15.76
C ASP A 132 2.60 -42.55 15.70
N ARG A 133 3.45 -42.25 16.64
CA ARG A 133 4.74 -42.92 16.78
C ARG A 133 4.68 -43.85 17.99
N PRO A 134 4.90 -45.13 17.80
CA PRO A 134 5.29 -45.96 18.93
C PRO A 134 6.64 -45.41 19.37
N LEU A 135 6.65 -44.60 20.42
CA LEU A 135 7.88 -44.20 21.08
C LEU A 135 8.56 -45.49 21.52
N ALA A 136 9.66 -45.85 20.87
CA ALA A 136 10.51 -46.92 21.28
C ALA A 136 10.83 -46.70 22.77
N GLN A 137 10.28 -47.55 23.60
CA GLN A 137 10.60 -47.84 24.98
C GLN A 137 11.69 -46.97 25.62
N SER A 138 11.37 -45.75 25.98
CA SER A 138 11.98 -45.10 27.13
C SER A 138 10.93 -45.15 28.24
N GLY A 139 11.24 -45.81 29.33
CA GLY A 139 10.34 -46.32 30.38
C GLY A 139 9.59 -45.31 31.24
N ASP A 140 9.38 -44.09 30.76
CA ASP A 140 8.54 -43.09 31.41
C ASP A 140 7.38 -42.79 30.48
N GLY A 141 6.20 -43.27 30.83
CA GLY A 141 4.95 -43.21 30.04
C GLY A 141 4.41 -41.82 29.73
N HIS A 142 5.25 -40.94 29.23
CA HIS A 142 4.85 -39.65 28.65
C HIS A 142 4.51 -39.87 27.19
N SER A 143 3.22 -40.01 26.91
CA SER A 143 2.69 -39.82 25.55
C SER A 143 3.01 -38.39 25.17
N GLY A 144 4.06 -38.18 24.37
CA GLY A 144 4.44 -36.84 23.90
C GLY A 144 3.35 -36.27 23.03
N GLN A 145 2.56 -35.35 23.57
CA GLN A 145 1.68 -34.51 22.75
C GLN A 145 2.55 -33.45 22.09
N PHE A 146 2.60 -33.47 20.81
CA PHE A 146 3.19 -32.40 20.03
C PHE A 146 2.17 -31.26 19.90
N ARG A 147 2.59 -30.00 20.11
CA ARG A 147 1.72 -28.82 19.96
C ARG A 147 2.15 -28.04 18.74
N GLU A 148 1.23 -27.84 17.79
CA GLU A 148 1.46 -27.06 16.60
C GLU A 148 0.83 -25.67 16.73
N PRO A 149 1.54 -24.60 16.34
CA PRO A 149 1.01 -23.26 16.39
C PRO A 149 -0.12 -23.08 15.35
N VAL A 150 -1.21 -22.44 15.77
CA VAL A 150 -2.27 -21.97 14.86
C VAL A 150 -1.87 -20.60 14.35
N ILE A 151 -1.61 -20.49 13.05
CA ILE A 151 -1.24 -19.24 12.42
C ILE A 151 -2.47 -18.60 11.78
N ARG A 152 -2.77 -17.38 12.20
CA ARG A 152 -3.78 -16.51 11.59
C ARG A 152 -3.12 -15.59 10.60
N GLN A 153 -3.85 -15.24 9.54
CA GLN A 153 -3.41 -14.29 8.54
C GLN A 153 -4.54 -13.33 8.17
N PHE A 154 -4.17 -12.07 8.01
CA PHE A 154 -5.03 -11.01 7.54
C PHE A 154 -4.35 -10.24 6.42
N LYS A 155 -5.07 -9.97 5.33
CA LYS A 155 -4.59 -9.16 4.20
C LYS A 155 -5.65 -8.15 3.81
N THR A 156 -5.22 -6.93 3.50
CA THR A 156 -6.08 -5.88 2.98
C THR A 156 -5.33 -4.92 2.08
N GLU A 157 -6.05 -4.33 1.15
CA GLU A 157 -5.59 -3.25 0.29
C GLU A 157 -6.49 -2.04 0.53
N LEU A 158 -5.88 -0.89 0.77
CA LEU A 158 -6.57 0.37 1.04
C LEU A 158 -6.15 1.41 0.02
N ALA A 159 -7.11 2.10 -0.56
CA ALA A 159 -6.92 3.31 -1.37
C ALA A 159 -7.54 4.48 -0.61
N LEU A 160 -6.74 5.47 -0.22
CA LEU A 160 -7.13 6.55 0.67
C LEU A 160 -6.75 7.90 0.07
N ALA A 161 -7.73 8.79 -0.10
CA ALA A 161 -7.48 10.19 -0.44
C ALA A 161 -7.44 11.03 0.86
N MET A 162 -6.28 11.56 1.21
CA MET A 162 -6.02 12.18 2.51
C MET A 162 -5.46 13.60 2.36
N LYS A 163 -5.75 14.45 3.35
CA LYS A 163 -5.13 15.78 3.51
C LYS A 163 -4.05 15.72 4.60
N ASP A 164 -3.18 16.75 4.61
CA ASP A 164 -2.19 16.92 5.67
C ASP A 164 -2.85 16.93 7.05
N GLY A 165 -2.31 16.16 7.99
CA GLY A 165 -2.81 16.00 9.36
C GLY A 165 -4.06 15.11 9.49
N GLN A 166 -4.58 14.56 8.41
CA GLN A 166 -5.81 13.76 8.47
C GLN A 166 -5.54 12.36 9.01
N THR A 167 -6.53 11.86 9.78
CA THR A 167 -6.61 10.46 10.20
C THR A 167 -7.87 9.84 9.62
N MET A 168 -7.73 8.69 8.99
CA MET A 168 -8.83 7.86 8.51
C MET A 168 -8.87 6.55 9.27
N GLN A 169 -10.05 6.16 9.71
CA GLN A 169 -10.29 4.87 10.34
C GLN A 169 -11.09 3.97 9.41
N SER A 170 -10.64 2.75 9.28
CA SER A 170 -11.33 1.71 8.51
C SER A 170 -11.49 0.48 9.40
N THR A 171 -12.72 0.00 9.53
CA THR A 171 -12.98 -1.32 10.10
C THR A 171 -12.84 -2.32 8.97
N VAL A 172 -11.87 -3.21 9.08
CA VAL A 172 -11.43 -4.03 7.96
C VAL A 172 -12.02 -5.43 8.00
N ALA A 173 -12.08 -6.05 9.18
CA ALA A 173 -12.59 -7.40 9.31
C ALA A 173 -13.05 -7.73 10.73
N THR A 174 -14.01 -8.66 10.80
CA THR A 174 -14.34 -9.37 12.03
C THR A 174 -13.93 -10.82 11.87
N ASP A 175 -13.12 -11.33 12.79
CA ASP A 175 -12.76 -12.75 12.79
C ASP A 175 -14.01 -13.60 13.05
N PRO A 176 -14.42 -14.46 12.10
CA PRO A 176 -15.65 -15.24 12.23
C PRO A 176 -15.62 -16.28 13.34
N LEU A 177 -14.43 -16.66 13.82
CA LEU A 177 -14.27 -17.68 14.87
C LEU A 177 -14.25 -17.08 16.27
N SER A 178 -13.58 -15.94 16.45
CA SER A 178 -13.42 -15.31 17.76
C SER A 178 -14.36 -14.11 17.97
N GLY A 179 -14.96 -13.57 16.90
CA GLY A 179 -15.73 -12.33 16.97
C GLY A 179 -14.91 -11.06 17.19
N LYS A 180 -13.59 -11.18 17.22
CA LYS A 180 -12.68 -10.03 17.36
C LYS A 180 -12.73 -9.14 16.14
N VAL A 181 -12.72 -7.84 16.37
CA VAL A 181 -12.78 -6.82 15.31
C VAL A 181 -11.40 -6.23 15.12
N LEU A 182 -10.91 -6.26 13.88
CA LEU A 182 -9.67 -5.66 13.46
C LEU A 182 -9.96 -4.35 12.74
N ALA A 183 -9.36 -3.27 13.22
CA ALA A 183 -9.46 -1.94 12.63
C ALA A 183 -8.10 -1.37 12.30
N ILE A 184 -8.03 -0.57 11.22
CA ILE A 184 -6.83 0.13 10.79
C ILE A 184 -7.10 1.62 10.83
N ASN A 185 -6.22 2.35 11.51
CA ASN A 185 -6.18 3.81 11.48
C ASN A 185 -4.94 4.24 10.68
N VAL A 186 -5.13 5.14 9.73
CA VAL A 186 -4.05 5.72 8.94
C VAL A 186 -4.03 7.22 9.19
N THR A 187 -2.89 7.73 9.66
CA THR A 187 -2.63 9.17 9.83
C THR A 187 -1.53 9.57 8.87
N MET A 188 -1.71 10.67 8.15
CA MET A 188 -0.73 11.19 7.22
C MET A 188 -0.41 12.64 7.54
N ASN A 189 0.88 13.00 7.55
CA ASN A 189 1.36 14.36 7.71
C ASN A 189 2.42 14.68 6.67
N VAL A 190 2.38 15.88 6.12
CA VAL A 190 3.42 16.41 5.24
C VAL A 190 4.60 16.87 6.09
N VAL A 191 5.79 16.39 5.78
CA VAL A 191 7.03 16.81 6.45
C VAL A 191 7.52 18.08 5.77
N LYS A 192 7.60 19.15 6.54
CA LYS A 192 8.10 20.46 6.10
C LYS A 192 9.60 20.60 6.34
#